data_23e0d83632977cac903a4d6ff6fe70a7
#
_entry.id   23e0d83632977cac903a4d6ff6fe70a7
#
_cell.length_a   1.000
_cell.length_b   1.000
_cell.length_c   1.000
_cell.angle_alpha   90.00
_cell.angle_beta   90.00
_cell.angle_gamma   90.00
#
_symmetry.space_group_name_H-M   'P 1'
#
loop_
_entity.id
_entity.type
_entity.pdbx_description
1 polymer ?
#
loop_
_entity_poly.entity_id
_entity_poly.type
_entity_poly.pdbx_seq_one_letter_code
_entity_poly.pdbx_strand_id
1 'polypeptide(L)'
;MAAVEAAEDEIPYDVEIAAINGPSSVVITGDEEMIGEVVAEFTERGRRARRLTVSHAFHSRRLDPILDEFRQVLESVAFHEPRIPLVSTLTGQISDVTTPEYWVRQVREPVRFADAVITLDAANVTTFLELGPGAVLSGMARESLPAERVVVPVLREDRPEDVTALLALGHAHTHGRRIDWEAVFPGAGRADLPLYAFQRERFWLDASRPGGAEPQGADAWRFQVVWRPLPDAPAATAPGRWLVVAPEGAGEAAERALKRRGPRPPG
;
A
#
# COMPACT_ATOMS: atom_id res chain seq x y z
N MET A 1 25.88 3.96 11.95
CA MET A 1 24.48 4.43 11.87
C MET A 1 23.56 3.44 12.57
N ALA A 2 22.46 3.93 13.15
CA ALA A 2 21.42 3.07 13.73
C ALA A 2 20.03 3.68 13.53
N ALA A 3 19.03 2.81 13.33
CA ALA A 3 17.62 3.19 13.39
C ALA A 3 17.14 3.09 14.83
N VAL A 4 16.44 4.13 15.30
CA VAL A 4 15.99 4.23 16.69
C VAL A 4 14.53 4.64 16.72
N GLU A 5 13.73 3.97 17.53
CA GLU A 5 12.36 4.34 17.82
C GLU A 5 12.33 5.50 18.82
N ALA A 6 12.47 6.70 18.29
CA ALA A 6 12.53 7.94 19.06
C ALA A 6 12.02 9.12 18.23
N ALA A 7 11.53 10.16 18.88
CA ALA A 7 11.31 11.47 18.26
C ALA A 7 12.64 12.22 18.12
N GLU A 8 12.68 13.22 17.24
CA GLU A 8 13.87 14.01 16.95
C GLU A 8 14.45 14.67 18.22
N ASP A 9 13.61 15.19 19.09
CA ASP A 9 13.96 15.88 20.34
C ASP A 9 14.38 14.95 21.49
N GLU A 10 14.19 13.64 21.34
CA GLU A 10 14.66 12.64 22.31
C GLU A 10 16.13 12.22 22.08
N ILE A 11 16.70 12.58 20.92
CA ILE A 11 18.09 12.21 20.60
C ILE A 11 19.05 13.18 21.31
N PRO A 12 20.10 12.67 21.98
CA PRO A 12 21.11 13.52 22.61
C PRO A 12 21.71 14.53 21.62
N TYR A 13 21.94 15.75 22.09
CA TYR A 13 22.37 16.89 21.25
C TYR A 13 23.75 16.71 20.61
N ASP A 14 24.57 15.84 21.15
CA ASP A 14 25.92 15.51 20.66
C ASP A 14 25.93 14.38 19.63
N VAL A 15 24.76 13.75 19.39
CA VAL A 15 24.55 12.71 18.39
C VAL A 15 23.96 13.31 17.12
N GLU A 16 24.62 13.05 15.99
CA GLU A 16 24.09 13.52 14.68
C GLU A 16 22.91 12.64 14.22
N ILE A 17 21.86 13.30 13.73
CA ILE A 17 20.71 12.64 13.10
C ILE A 17 20.96 12.59 11.60
N ALA A 18 20.85 11.42 11.00
CA ALA A 18 20.97 11.23 9.56
C ALA A 18 19.61 11.32 8.85
N ALA A 19 18.52 10.90 9.50
CA ALA A 19 17.18 10.97 8.92
C ALA A 19 16.10 11.05 10.00
N ILE A 20 15.05 11.81 9.70
CA ILE A 20 13.79 11.86 10.43
C ILE A 20 12.74 11.21 9.53
N ASN A 21 12.39 9.93 9.81
CA ASN A 21 11.54 9.12 8.96
C ASN A 21 10.07 9.12 9.39
N GLY A 22 9.80 9.47 10.63
CA GLY A 22 8.46 9.51 11.22
C GLY A 22 8.46 10.21 12.57
N PRO A 23 7.31 10.38 13.20
CA PRO A 23 7.16 11.04 14.50
C PRO A 23 7.98 10.37 15.62
N SER A 24 8.22 9.08 15.51
CA SER A 24 9.01 8.27 16.45
C SER A 24 10.00 7.35 15.74
N SER A 25 10.56 7.83 14.62
CA SER A 25 11.46 7.01 13.80
C SER A 25 12.59 7.88 13.25
N VAL A 26 13.77 7.74 13.82
CA VAL A 26 14.98 8.47 13.41
C VAL A 26 16.11 7.52 13.06
N VAL A 27 17.03 7.99 12.25
CA VAL A 27 18.31 7.34 12.01
C VAL A 27 19.41 8.24 12.56
N ILE A 28 20.20 7.72 13.49
CA ILE A 28 21.37 8.39 14.04
C ILE A 28 22.63 7.96 13.32
N THR A 29 23.61 8.86 13.28
CA THR A 29 24.88 8.68 12.58
C THR A 29 26.02 9.22 13.45
N GLY A 30 27.23 8.72 13.27
CA GLY A 30 28.41 9.15 14.02
C GLY A 30 29.39 8.03 14.28
N ASP A 31 30.13 8.17 15.35
CA ASP A 31 31.13 7.20 15.78
C ASP A 31 30.48 5.90 16.27
N GLU A 32 31.13 4.78 16.02
CA GLU A 32 30.56 3.46 16.30
C GLU A 32 30.30 3.24 17.79
N GLU A 33 31.20 3.71 18.66
CA GLU A 33 31.08 3.58 20.10
C GLU A 33 29.88 4.37 20.62
N MET A 34 29.79 5.66 20.28
CA MET A 34 28.68 6.55 20.63
C MET A 34 27.33 5.99 20.13
N ILE A 35 27.26 5.54 18.88
CA ILE A 35 26.05 4.91 18.34
C ILE A 35 25.68 3.64 19.11
N GLY A 36 26.69 2.88 19.57
CA GLY A 36 26.49 1.69 20.39
C GLY A 36 25.86 2.00 21.76
N GLU A 37 26.31 3.06 22.41
CA GLU A 37 25.78 3.52 23.70
C GLU A 37 24.32 3.97 23.56
N VAL A 38 24.00 4.76 22.56
CA VAL A 38 22.62 5.22 22.30
C VAL A 38 21.70 4.03 22.00
N VAL A 39 22.13 3.08 21.17
CA VAL A 39 21.34 1.86 20.89
C VAL A 39 21.08 1.06 22.16
N ALA A 40 22.08 0.92 23.05
CA ALA A 40 21.91 0.22 24.33
C ALA A 40 20.91 0.94 25.24
N GLU A 41 21.05 2.26 25.38
CA GLU A 41 20.16 3.09 26.20
C GLU A 41 18.68 2.99 25.76
N PHE A 42 18.40 3.15 24.46
CA PHE A 42 17.01 3.05 23.96
C PHE A 42 16.46 1.62 24.07
N THR A 43 17.33 0.60 23.92
CA THR A 43 16.93 -0.80 24.12
C THR A 43 16.58 -1.08 25.58
N GLU A 44 17.36 -0.56 26.55
CA GLU A 44 17.06 -0.67 28.00
C GLU A 44 15.75 0.01 28.37
N ARG A 45 15.39 1.10 27.68
CA ARG A 45 14.08 1.77 27.80
C ARG A 45 12.92 1.00 27.13
N GLY A 46 13.19 -0.19 26.56
CA GLY A 46 12.20 -1.02 25.88
C GLY A 46 11.81 -0.52 24.48
N ARG A 47 12.60 0.39 23.90
CA ARG A 47 12.38 0.91 22.55
C ARG A 47 13.17 0.11 21.50
N ARG A 48 12.68 0.06 20.28
CA ARG A 48 13.39 -0.60 19.18
C ARG A 48 14.57 0.25 18.73
N ALA A 49 15.75 -0.29 18.85
CA ALA A 49 16.96 0.32 18.33
C ALA A 49 17.85 -0.75 17.69
N ARG A 50 18.36 -0.48 16.48
CA ARG A 50 19.20 -1.44 15.76
C ARG A 50 20.26 -0.74 14.93
N ARG A 51 21.44 -1.32 14.90
CA ARG A 51 22.49 -0.90 13.95
C ARG A 51 22.11 -1.22 12.51
N LEU A 52 22.44 -0.30 11.62
CA LEU A 52 22.26 -0.47 10.18
C LEU A 52 23.53 -1.02 9.54
N THR A 53 23.39 -1.96 8.61
CA THR A 53 24.51 -2.49 7.83
C THR A 53 24.81 -1.52 6.69
N VAL A 54 25.63 -0.52 6.96
CA VAL A 54 26.05 0.50 5.99
C VAL A 54 27.55 0.65 6.04
N SER A 55 28.17 1.04 4.91
CA SER A 55 29.61 1.20 4.78
C SER A 55 30.14 2.49 5.38
N HIS A 56 29.34 3.52 5.47
CA HIS A 56 29.76 4.87 5.88
C HIS A 56 28.68 5.55 6.74
N ALA A 57 29.10 6.54 7.51
CA ALA A 57 28.22 7.40 8.30
C ALA A 57 27.69 8.54 7.40
N PHE A 58 26.71 8.23 6.55
CA PHE A 58 26.05 9.22 5.71
C PHE A 58 25.33 10.29 6.54
N HIS A 59 25.13 11.46 5.95
CA HIS A 59 24.46 12.60 6.56
C HIS A 59 25.12 13.02 7.89
N SER A 60 26.47 13.02 7.95
CA SER A 60 27.25 13.40 9.13
C SER A 60 28.49 14.21 8.72
N ARG A 61 29.13 14.86 9.71
CA ARG A 61 30.39 15.59 9.49
C ARG A 61 31.54 14.70 8.99
N ARG A 62 31.39 13.38 9.00
CA ARG A 62 32.36 12.46 8.38
C ARG A 62 32.41 12.55 6.86
N LEU A 63 31.40 13.18 6.24
CA LEU A 63 31.38 13.48 4.80
C LEU A 63 32.04 14.81 4.47
N ASP A 64 32.32 15.68 5.46
CA ASP A 64 32.89 17.00 5.23
C ASP A 64 34.16 16.99 4.33
N PRO A 65 35.09 16.02 4.48
CA PRO A 65 36.29 15.96 3.64
C PRO A 65 36.05 15.76 2.15
N ILE A 66 34.90 15.22 1.74
CA ILE A 66 34.60 14.96 0.32
C ILE A 66 33.72 16.07 -0.30
N LEU A 67 33.16 16.97 0.47
CA LEU A 67 32.15 17.92 -0.01
C LEU A 67 32.68 18.88 -1.07
N ASP A 68 33.93 19.30 -0.96
CA ASP A 68 34.53 20.21 -1.96
C ASP A 68 34.76 19.53 -3.30
N GLU A 69 35.25 18.29 -3.29
CA GLU A 69 35.39 17.50 -4.50
C GLU A 69 34.02 17.20 -5.14
N PHE A 70 33.04 16.85 -4.31
CA PHE A 70 31.66 16.62 -4.76
C PHE A 70 31.05 17.88 -5.39
N ARG A 71 31.28 19.07 -4.80
CA ARG A 71 30.85 20.36 -5.35
C ARG A 71 31.44 20.58 -6.75
N GLN A 72 32.74 20.35 -6.93
CA GLN A 72 33.39 20.50 -8.24
C GLN A 72 32.76 19.59 -9.30
N VAL A 73 32.40 18.37 -8.94
CA VAL A 73 31.66 17.45 -9.84
C VAL A 73 30.30 18.04 -10.19
N LEU A 74 29.55 18.53 -9.20
CA LEU A 74 28.21 19.08 -9.41
C LEU A 74 28.22 20.36 -10.27
N GLU A 75 29.28 21.18 -10.18
CA GLU A 75 29.44 22.37 -11.03
C GLU A 75 29.58 22.01 -12.52
N SER A 76 29.96 20.77 -12.85
CA SER A 76 30.03 20.29 -14.22
C SER A 76 28.68 19.76 -14.72
N VAL A 77 27.66 19.64 -13.86
CA VAL A 77 26.33 19.10 -14.18
C VAL A 77 25.35 20.22 -14.51
N ALA A 78 24.63 20.08 -15.63
CA ALA A 78 23.56 21.01 -15.95
C ALA A 78 22.28 20.61 -15.18
N PHE A 79 21.84 21.47 -14.28
CA PHE A 79 20.57 21.31 -13.57
C PHE A 79 19.45 22.03 -14.32
N HIS A 80 18.25 21.46 -14.25
CA HIS A 80 17.05 22.01 -14.86
C HIS A 80 15.91 22.05 -13.85
N GLU A 81 14.99 22.98 -14.04
CA GLU A 81 13.77 23.07 -13.26
C GLU A 81 12.97 21.76 -13.32
N PRO A 82 12.48 21.25 -12.18
CA PRO A 82 11.66 20.06 -12.13
C PRO A 82 10.37 20.23 -12.94
N ARG A 83 10.06 19.31 -13.84
CA ARG A 83 8.79 19.31 -14.59
C ARG A 83 7.60 18.85 -13.75
N ILE A 84 7.86 18.15 -12.66
CA ILE A 84 6.89 17.70 -11.67
C ILE A 84 7.26 18.38 -10.36
N PRO A 85 6.31 19.00 -9.64
CA PRO A 85 6.60 19.60 -8.34
C PRO A 85 7.32 18.61 -7.42
N LEU A 86 8.41 19.05 -6.79
CA LEU A 86 9.26 18.26 -5.94
C LEU A 86 9.31 18.87 -4.54
N VAL A 87 9.03 18.05 -3.54
CA VAL A 87 9.27 18.39 -2.13
C VAL A 87 10.62 17.83 -1.73
N SER A 88 11.51 18.74 -1.29
CA SER A 88 12.87 18.39 -0.89
C SER A 88 12.89 17.68 0.46
N THR A 89 13.58 16.55 0.54
CA THR A 89 13.88 15.89 1.81
C THR A 89 15.02 16.55 2.60
N LEU A 90 15.69 17.55 2.05
CA LEU A 90 16.62 18.40 2.80
C LEU A 90 15.89 19.38 3.71
N THR A 91 14.82 20.00 3.19
CA THR A 91 14.10 21.07 3.89
C THR A 91 12.69 20.66 4.37
N GLY A 92 12.16 19.54 3.89
CA GLY A 92 10.78 19.16 4.08
C GLY A 92 9.80 20.02 3.27
N GLN A 93 10.27 20.89 2.37
CA GLN A 93 9.48 21.88 1.64
C GLN A 93 9.81 21.86 0.14
N ILE A 94 9.00 22.55 -0.66
CA ILE A 94 9.37 22.87 -2.05
C ILE A 94 10.58 23.81 -2.01
N SER A 95 11.65 23.42 -2.67
CA SER A 95 12.93 24.16 -2.65
C SER A 95 13.55 24.17 -4.04
N ASP A 96 14.43 25.14 -4.29
CA ASP A 96 15.27 25.14 -5.48
C ASP A 96 16.30 24.01 -5.39
N VAL A 97 16.18 23.03 -6.28
CA VAL A 97 17.05 21.85 -6.38
C VAL A 97 18.02 21.96 -7.57
N THR A 98 18.09 23.13 -8.21
CA THR A 98 18.86 23.35 -9.44
C THR A 98 20.27 23.86 -9.20
N THR A 99 20.71 23.95 -7.95
CA THR A 99 22.02 24.46 -7.59
C THR A 99 22.94 23.35 -7.06
N PRO A 100 24.25 23.39 -7.38
CA PRO A 100 25.24 22.47 -6.78
C PRO A 100 25.20 22.48 -5.26
N GLU A 101 25.02 23.63 -4.64
CA GLU A 101 25.00 23.78 -3.19
C GLU A 101 23.85 23.05 -2.52
N TYR A 102 22.67 22.99 -3.17
CA TYR A 102 21.57 22.17 -2.68
C TYR A 102 21.98 20.69 -2.52
N TRP A 103 22.68 20.13 -3.50
CA TRP A 103 23.08 18.72 -3.47
C TRP A 103 24.23 18.45 -2.49
N VAL A 104 25.16 19.42 -2.32
CA VAL A 104 26.18 19.33 -1.28
C VAL A 104 25.56 19.28 0.11
N ARG A 105 24.58 20.14 0.37
CA ARG A 105 23.82 20.10 1.62
C ARG A 105 23.01 18.83 1.78
N GLN A 106 22.38 18.34 0.70
CA GLN A 106 21.59 17.09 0.72
C GLN A 106 22.42 15.88 1.15
N VAL A 107 23.67 15.79 0.75
CA VAL A 107 24.59 14.70 1.16
C VAL A 107 24.97 14.83 2.63
N ARG A 108 25.09 16.03 3.15
CA ARG A 108 25.63 16.34 4.48
C ARG A 108 24.58 16.41 5.58
N GLU A 109 23.46 17.08 5.29
CA GLU A 109 22.42 17.36 6.27
C GLU A 109 21.40 16.21 6.44
N PRO A 110 20.64 16.19 7.54
CA PRO A 110 19.62 15.15 7.78
C PRO A 110 18.56 15.06 6.69
N VAL A 111 18.11 13.85 6.39
CA VAL A 111 16.97 13.59 5.51
C VAL A 111 15.67 13.82 6.29
N ARG A 112 14.91 14.83 5.95
CA ARG A 112 13.62 15.21 6.57
C ARG A 112 12.44 14.56 5.85
N PHE A 113 12.41 13.23 5.82
CA PHE A 113 11.38 12.48 5.07
C PHE A 113 9.98 12.70 5.66
N ALA A 114 9.83 12.66 6.97
CA ALA A 114 8.55 12.90 7.65
C ALA A 114 7.97 14.27 7.30
N ASP A 115 8.80 15.33 7.33
CA ASP A 115 8.35 16.69 7.00
C ASP A 115 7.93 16.81 5.55
N ALA A 116 8.67 16.14 4.63
CA ALA A 116 8.31 16.14 3.21
C ALA A 116 6.95 15.45 2.98
N VAL A 117 6.68 14.34 3.67
CA VAL A 117 5.40 13.64 3.60
C VAL A 117 4.26 14.51 4.16
N ILE A 118 4.47 15.18 5.29
CA ILE A 118 3.50 16.12 5.90
C ILE A 118 3.22 17.30 4.97
N THR A 119 4.25 17.84 4.31
CA THR A 119 4.09 18.93 3.33
C THR A 119 3.24 18.49 2.14
N LEU A 120 3.43 17.28 1.64
CA LEU A 120 2.60 16.71 0.57
C LEU A 120 1.13 16.53 1.02
N ASP A 121 0.92 16.07 2.25
CA ASP A 121 -0.43 15.93 2.82
C ASP A 121 -1.14 17.29 2.95
N ALA A 122 -0.43 18.30 3.44
CA ALA A 122 -0.92 19.68 3.53
C ALA A 122 -1.25 20.28 2.15
N ALA A 123 -0.58 19.83 1.10
CA ALA A 123 -0.88 20.16 -0.29
C ALA A 123 -2.03 19.33 -0.89
N ASN A 124 -2.79 18.60 -0.07
CA ASN A 124 -3.91 17.74 -0.45
C ASN A 124 -3.53 16.54 -1.34
N VAL A 125 -2.32 16.04 -1.24
CA VAL A 125 -1.95 14.75 -1.83
C VAL A 125 -2.63 13.64 -1.02
N THR A 126 -3.45 12.84 -1.68
CA THR A 126 -4.22 11.76 -1.03
C THR A 126 -3.73 10.37 -1.39
N THR A 127 -2.88 10.24 -2.41
CA THR A 127 -2.36 8.97 -2.89
C THR A 127 -0.85 9.08 -3.07
N PHE A 128 -0.13 8.20 -2.38
CA PHE A 128 1.33 8.12 -2.37
C PHE A 128 1.74 6.79 -2.97
N LEU A 129 2.62 6.81 -3.96
CA LEU A 129 3.17 5.62 -4.61
C LEU A 129 4.68 5.58 -4.38
N GLU A 130 5.18 4.51 -3.77
CA GLU A 130 6.60 4.28 -3.64
C GLU A 130 7.12 3.57 -4.90
N LEU A 131 7.92 4.28 -5.68
CA LEU A 131 8.58 3.75 -6.87
C LEU A 131 9.95 3.20 -6.49
N GLY A 132 10.00 1.95 -6.10
CA GLY A 132 11.24 1.30 -5.67
C GLY A 132 11.06 -0.20 -5.47
N PRO A 133 12.16 -0.96 -5.25
CA PRO A 133 12.12 -2.41 -5.15
C PRO A 133 11.48 -2.92 -3.85
N GLY A 134 11.32 -2.06 -2.86
CA GLY A 134 10.78 -2.41 -1.54
C GLY A 134 9.54 -1.62 -1.14
N ALA A 135 9.19 -1.70 0.15
CA ALA A 135 8.03 -1.03 0.73
C ALA A 135 8.39 -0.23 2.00
N VAL A 136 9.65 0.16 2.14
CA VAL A 136 10.19 0.78 3.36
C VAL A 136 9.64 2.18 3.55
N LEU A 137 9.66 3.01 2.50
CA LEU A 137 9.15 4.38 2.55
C LEU A 137 7.63 4.41 2.73
N SER A 138 6.92 3.43 2.16
CA SER A 138 5.47 3.27 2.39
C SER A 138 5.15 2.99 3.85
N GLY A 139 5.97 2.21 4.54
CA GLY A 139 5.86 1.99 5.99
C GLY A 139 6.04 3.28 6.77
N MET A 140 7.14 4.00 6.52
CA MET A 140 7.48 5.26 7.18
C MET A 140 6.44 6.36 6.92
N ALA A 141 5.95 6.48 5.67
CA ALA A 141 4.95 7.48 5.31
C ALA A 141 3.64 7.28 6.08
N ARG A 142 3.21 6.03 6.31
CA ARG A 142 1.99 5.74 7.07
C ARG A 142 2.06 6.19 8.53
N GLU A 143 3.26 6.26 9.12
CA GLU A 143 3.43 6.74 10.49
C GLU A 143 3.19 8.25 10.62
N SER A 144 3.37 9.01 9.51
CA SER A 144 3.22 10.46 9.46
C SER A 144 1.91 10.93 8.83
N LEU A 145 1.13 10.02 8.22
CA LEU A 145 -0.08 10.36 7.47
C LEU A 145 -1.35 9.92 8.20
N PRO A 146 -2.48 10.64 7.99
CA PRO A 146 -3.80 10.17 8.38
C PRO A 146 -4.14 8.80 7.75
N ALA A 147 -4.91 7.98 8.47
CA ALA A 147 -5.24 6.60 8.06
C ALA A 147 -6.01 6.51 6.73
N GLU A 148 -6.71 7.57 6.33
CA GLU A 148 -7.46 7.67 5.08
C GLU A 148 -6.57 7.88 3.85
N ARG A 149 -5.29 8.15 4.02
CA ARG A 149 -4.37 8.33 2.91
C ARG A 149 -3.98 6.99 2.29
N VAL A 150 -3.95 6.97 0.97
CA VAL A 150 -3.59 5.78 0.21
C VAL A 150 -2.08 5.76 0.02
N VAL A 151 -1.40 4.80 0.63
CA VAL A 151 0.06 4.64 0.51
C VAL A 151 0.34 3.25 -0.03
N VAL A 152 0.91 3.15 -1.22
CA VAL A 152 1.07 1.89 -1.96
C VAL A 152 2.51 1.75 -2.49
N PRO A 153 3.23 0.70 -2.11
CA PRO A 153 4.47 0.35 -2.80
C PRO A 153 4.15 -0.26 -4.16
N VAL A 154 4.85 0.18 -5.21
CA VAL A 154 4.67 -0.34 -6.57
C VAL A 154 5.32 -1.71 -6.72
N LEU A 155 6.46 -1.93 -6.08
CA LEU A 155 7.16 -3.21 -6.07
C LEU A 155 7.33 -3.75 -4.65
N ARG A 156 7.56 -5.05 -4.55
CA ARG A 156 7.87 -5.75 -3.29
C ARG A 156 8.84 -6.89 -3.57
N GLU A 157 9.86 -7.02 -2.73
CA GLU A 157 10.93 -8.04 -2.90
C GLU A 157 10.42 -9.49 -2.85
N ASP A 158 9.32 -9.72 -2.12
CA ASP A 158 8.73 -11.04 -1.88
C ASP A 158 7.71 -11.48 -2.93
N ARG A 159 7.48 -10.69 -4.01
CA ARG A 159 6.42 -10.92 -4.99
C ARG A 159 6.87 -10.63 -6.43
N PRO A 160 6.23 -11.25 -7.44
CA PRO A 160 6.45 -10.92 -8.83
C PRO A 160 6.19 -9.43 -9.11
N GLU A 161 7.11 -8.77 -9.80
CA GLU A 161 7.07 -7.32 -10.03
C GLU A 161 5.87 -6.87 -10.87
N ASP A 162 5.54 -7.64 -11.91
CA ASP A 162 4.38 -7.41 -12.77
C ASP A 162 3.06 -7.45 -12.01
N VAL A 163 2.91 -8.43 -11.12
CA VAL A 163 1.72 -8.57 -10.27
C VAL A 163 1.61 -7.40 -9.28
N THR A 164 2.72 -7.03 -8.61
CA THR A 164 2.70 -5.94 -7.63
C THR A 164 2.45 -4.58 -8.27
N ALA A 165 3.04 -4.34 -9.45
CA ALA A 165 2.82 -3.11 -10.20
C ALA A 165 1.34 -2.97 -10.64
N LEU A 166 0.73 -4.05 -11.15
CA LEU A 166 -0.69 -4.05 -11.53
C LEU A 166 -1.61 -3.88 -10.33
N LEU A 167 -1.28 -4.50 -9.19
CA LEU A 167 -2.02 -4.29 -7.94
C LEU A 167 -1.93 -2.84 -7.46
N ALA A 168 -0.77 -2.21 -7.56
CA ALA A 168 -0.59 -0.81 -7.19
C ALA A 168 -1.45 0.12 -8.08
N LEU A 169 -1.47 -0.10 -9.39
CA LEU A 169 -2.35 0.62 -10.32
C LEU A 169 -3.83 0.38 -10.00
N GLY A 170 -4.22 -0.87 -9.73
CA GLY A 170 -5.57 -1.22 -9.30
C GLY A 170 -5.98 -0.52 -8.01
N HIS A 171 -5.08 -0.46 -7.03
CA HIS A 171 -5.28 0.29 -5.78
C HIS A 171 -5.49 1.79 -6.03
N ALA A 172 -4.64 2.41 -6.84
CA ALA A 172 -4.79 3.81 -7.21
C ALA A 172 -6.13 4.06 -7.93
N HIS A 173 -6.52 3.16 -8.82
CA HIS A 173 -7.79 3.24 -9.55
C HIS A 173 -9.01 3.16 -8.64
N THR A 174 -9.06 2.20 -7.73
CA THR A 174 -10.18 2.03 -6.77
C THR A 174 -10.32 3.19 -5.80
N HIS A 175 -9.25 3.97 -5.61
CA HIS A 175 -9.26 5.21 -4.82
C HIS A 175 -9.41 6.47 -5.70
N GLY A 176 -9.99 6.33 -6.89
CA GLY A 176 -10.42 7.42 -7.74
C GLY A 176 -9.33 8.01 -8.64
N ARG A 177 -8.16 7.38 -8.77
CA ARG A 177 -7.13 7.81 -9.72
C ARG A 177 -7.45 7.27 -11.11
N ARG A 178 -7.40 8.15 -12.10
CA ARG A 178 -7.58 7.74 -13.50
C ARG A 178 -6.31 7.04 -13.97
N ILE A 179 -6.46 5.79 -14.39
CA ILE A 179 -5.39 4.98 -14.99
C ILE A 179 -5.69 4.84 -16.49
N ASP A 180 -4.67 5.02 -17.29
CA ASP A 180 -4.73 4.73 -18.73
C ASP A 180 -4.51 3.22 -18.96
N TRP A 181 -5.60 2.46 -18.87
CA TRP A 181 -5.56 1.01 -19.04
C TRP A 181 -5.20 0.58 -20.46
N GLU A 182 -5.39 1.43 -21.46
CA GLU A 182 -5.01 1.15 -22.85
C GLU A 182 -3.47 1.20 -22.98
N ALA A 183 -2.82 2.15 -22.30
CA ALA A 183 -1.37 2.19 -22.22
C ALA A 183 -0.79 1.03 -21.41
N VAL A 184 -1.47 0.57 -20.35
CA VAL A 184 -1.04 -0.58 -19.53
C VAL A 184 -1.21 -1.89 -20.30
N PHE A 185 -2.27 -2.04 -21.07
CA PHE A 185 -2.59 -3.25 -21.86
C PHE A 185 -2.76 -2.92 -23.35
N PRO A 186 -1.68 -2.60 -24.05
CA PRO A 186 -1.75 -2.20 -25.45
C PRO A 186 -2.34 -3.34 -26.32
N GLY A 187 -3.35 -3.01 -27.10
CA GLY A 187 -4.04 -3.99 -27.97
C GLY A 187 -5.06 -4.88 -27.24
N ALA A 188 -5.31 -4.67 -25.95
CA ALA A 188 -6.41 -5.33 -25.27
C ALA A 188 -7.75 -4.78 -25.74
N GLY A 189 -8.65 -5.67 -26.14
CA GLY A 189 -10.01 -5.34 -26.53
C GLY A 189 -10.99 -5.44 -25.38
N ARG A 190 -12.19 -4.90 -25.60
CA ARG A 190 -13.32 -5.12 -24.70
C ARG A 190 -13.78 -6.56 -24.81
N ALA A 191 -13.83 -7.28 -23.69
CA ALA A 191 -14.45 -8.60 -23.61
C ALA A 191 -15.90 -8.42 -23.15
N ASP A 192 -16.84 -9.07 -23.84
CA ASP A 192 -18.21 -9.19 -23.35
C ASP A 192 -18.24 -10.19 -22.20
N LEU A 193 -18.33 -9.65 -20.98
CA LEU A 193 -18.50 -10.47 -19.78
C LEU A 193 -19.97 -10.81 -19.60
N PRO A 194 -20.30 -12.05 -19.19
CA PRO A 194 -21.67 -12.38 -18.83
C PRO A 194 -22.11 -11.48 -17.67
N LEU A 195 -23.23 -10.82 -17.84
CA LEU A 195 -23.84 -10.03 -16.80
C LEU A 195 -24.29 -10.95 -15.66
N TYR A 196 -24.25 -10.44 -14.43
CA TYR A 196 -24.82 -11.15 -13.30
C TYR A 196 -26.30 -11.42 -13.57
N ALA A 197 -26.67 -12.70 -13.64
CA ALA A 197 -28.05 -13.13 -13.81
C ALA A 197 -28.80 -12.91 -12.48
N PHE A 198 -29.32 -11.71 -12.30
CA PHE A 198 -30.21 -11.45 -11.16
C PHE A 198 -31.47 -12.28 -11.31
N GLN A 199 -31.58 -13.33 -10.54
CA GLN A 199 -32.85 -14.03 -10.36
C GLN A 199 -33.73 -13.13 -9.49
N ARG A 200 -34.58 -12.37 -10.11
CA ARG A 200 -35.50 -11.47 -9.43
C ARG A 200 -36.72 -12.27 -8.99
N GLU A 201 -36.69 -12.75 -7.79
CA GLU A 201 -37.88 -13.27 -7.11
C GLU A 201 -38.45 -12.21 -6.20
N ARG A 202 -39.77 -12.12 -6.17
CA ARG A 202 -40.48 -11.24 -5.25
C ARG A 202 -40.60 -11.94 -3.89
N PHE A 203 -39.69 -11.57 -2.97
CA PHE A 203 -39.71 -12.10 -1.59
C PHE A 203 -40.63 -11.29 -0.66
N TRP A 204 -41.61 -10.58 -1.24
CA TRP A 204 -42.58 -9.87 -0.42
C TRP A 204 -43.64 -10.81 0.13
N LEU A 205 -43.92 -10.73 1.41
CA LEU A 205 -45.03 -11.47 2.03
C LEU A 205 -46.34 -11.01 1.39
N ASP A 206 -47.02 -11.85 0.65
CA ASP A 206 -48.38 -11.59 0.22
C ASP A 206 -49.28 -11.54 1.45
N ALA A 207 -49.85 -10.37 1.74
CA ALA A 207 -50.76 -10.17 2.87
C ALA A 207 -52.10 -10.96 2.70
N SER A 208 -52.33 -11.59 1.54
CA SER A 208 -53.52 -12.37 1.27
C SER A 208 -53.25 -13.85 1.43
N ARG A 209 -53.49 -14.40 2.60
CA ARG A 209 -53.71 -15.83 2.76
C ARG A 209 -55.16 -16.10 2.43
N PRO A 210 -55.50 -16.88 1.38
CA PRO A 210 -56.87 -17.36 1.21
C PRO A 210 -57.17 -18.38 2.32
N GLY A 211 -58.07 -18.07 3.22
CA GLY A 211 -58.82 -19.03 3.97
C GLY A 211 -58.26 -19.53 5.33
N GLY A 212 -57.38 -18.82 5.98
CA GLY A 212 -57.00 -19.14 7.35
C GLY A 212 -57.47 -18.03 8.31
N ALA A 213 -58.09 -18.41 9.44
CA ALA A 213 -58.45 -17.51 10.53
C ALA A 213 -57.19 -16.67 10.94
N GLU A 214 -57.32 -15.35 11.02
CA GLU A 214 -56.24 -14.50 11.51
C GLU A 214 -55.86 -14.93 12.93
N PRO A 215 -54.57 -15.20 13.20
CA PRO A 215 -54.13 -15.49 14.56
C PRO A 215 -54.32 -14.26 15.42
N GLN A 216 -55.08 -14.39 16.51
CA GLN A 216 -55.34 -13.29 17.44
C GLN A 216 -54.38 -13.37 18.65
N GLY A 217 -54.00 -12.21 19.17
CA GLY A 217 -53.16 -12.12 20.37
C GLY A 217 -51.69 -12.40 20.13
N ALA A 218 -50.99 -12.96 21.12
CA ALA A 218 -49.56 -13.18 21.08
C ALA A 218 -49.11 -14.17 19.97
N ASP A 219 -49.97 -15.03 19.49
CA ASP A 219 -49.68 -15.97 18.42
C ASP A 219 -49.56 -15.32 17.04
N ALA A 220 -50.11 -14.09 16.87
CA ALA A 220 -49.94 -13.31 15.66
C ALA A 220 -48.44 -12.90 15.41
N TRP A 221 -47.65 -12.93 16.45
CA TRP A 221 -46.23 -12.56 16.44
C TRP A 221 -45.26 -13.75 16.46
N ARG A 222 -45.82 -15.00 16.45
CA ARG A 222 -45.01 -16.19 16.42
C ARG A 222 -44.66 -16.59 14.99
N PHE A 223 -43.35 -16.56 14.69
CA PHE A 223 -42.82 -17.04 13.43
C PHE A 223 -42.02 -18.32 13.68
N GLN A 224 -42.22 -19.32 12.83
CA GLN A 224 -41.43 -20.52 12.82
C GLN A 224 -40.58 -20.56 11.55
N VAL A 225 -39.27 -20.71 11.71
CA VAL A 225 -38.38 -20.96 10.57
C VAL A 225 -38.52 -22.40 10.15
N VAL A 226 -39.02 -22.65 8.94
CA VAL A 226 -39.16 -23.98 8.37
C VAL A 226 -38.26 -24.10 7.15
N TRP A 227 -37.33 -25.04 7.20
CA TRP A 227 -36.50 -25.36 6.07
C TRP A 227 -37.27 -26.26 5.12
N ARG A 228 -37.50 -25.85 3.89
CA ARG A 228 -38.07 -26.68 2.83
C ARG A 228 -36.99 -27.03 1.83
N PRO A 229 -36.82 -28.27 1.41
CA PRO A 229 -35.98 -28.64 0.29
C PRO A 229 -36.43 -27.86 -0.95
N LEU A 230 -35.52 -27.21 -1.62
CA LEU A 230 -35.80 -26.64 -2.94
C LEU A 230 -36.03 -27.81 -3.92
N PRO A 231 -37.06 -27.75 -4.78
CA PRO A 231 -37.19 -28.73 -5.86
C PRO A 231 -35.93 -28.67 -6.72
N ASP A 232 -35.48 -29.83 -7.18
CA ASP A 232 -34.34 -29.93 -8.07
C ASP A 232 -34.54 -28.97 -9.26
N ALA A 233 -33.64 -27.97 -9.35
CA ALA A 233 -33.68 -27.09 -10.48
C ALA A 233 -33.49 -27.89 -11.77
N PRO A 234 -34.29 -27.65 -12.83
CA PRO A 234 -34.08 -28.32 -14.10
C PRO A 234 -32.61 -28.10 -14.51
N ALA A 235 -31.96 -29.15 -14.98
CA ALA A 235 -30.55 -29.13 -15.36
C ALA A 235 -30.32 -28.05 -16.43
N ALA A 236 -29.89 -26.91 -15.99
CA ALA A 236 -29.46 -25.85 -16.92
C ALA A 236 -28.14 -26.29 -17.53
N THR A 237 -28.15 -26.55 -18.84
CA THR A 237 -26.93 -26.70 -19.60
C THR A 237 -26.25 -25.33 -19.63
N ALA A 238 -25.11 -25.21 -19.00
CA ALA A 238 -24.27 -24.01 -19.08
C ALA A 238 -23.25 -24.23 -20.22
N PRO A 239 -23.50 -23.71 -21.43
CA PRO A 239 -22.54 -23.81 -22.53
C PRO A 239 -21.38 -22.86 -22.26
N GLY A 240 -20.14 -23.30 -22.49
CA GLY A 240 -18.96 -22.44 -22.41
C GLY A 240 -17.81 -23.03 -21.59
N ARG A 241 -16.70 -22.32 -21.59
CA ARG A 241 -15.54 -22.60 -20.72
C ARG A 241 -15.74 -21.87 -19.40
N TRP A 242 -15.59 -22.59 -18.31
CA TRP A 242 -15.74 -22.06 -16.97
C TRP A 242 -14.35 -21.94 -16.29
N LEU A 243 -14.08 -20.80 -15.70
CA LEU A 243 -12.96 -20.61 -14.78
C LEU A 243 -13.51 -20.80 -13.35
N VAL A 244 -13.05 -21.84 -12.67
CA VAL A 244 -13.42 -22.10 -11.27
C VAL A 244 -12.28 -21.61 -10.40
N VAL A 245 -12.53 -20.58 -9.61
CA VAL A 245 -11.61 -20.11 -8.55
C VAL A 245 -12.10 -20.70 -7.23
N ALA A 246 -11.34 -21.63 -6.66
CA ALA A 246 -11.66 -22.28 -5.41
C ALA A 246 -10.46 -22.27 -4.46
N PRO A 247 -10.67 -22.18 -3.14
CA PRO A 247 -9.59 -22.36 -2.17
C PRO A 247 -8.89 -23.72 -2.35
N GLU A 248 -7.64 -23.79 -1.91
CA GLU A 248 -6.83 -25.01 -1.99
C GLU A 248 -7.58 -26.19 -1.33
N GLY A 249 -7.74 -27.31 -2.08
CA GLY A 249 -8.49 -28.49 -1.65
C GLY A 249 -9.99 -28.50 -2.01
N ALA A 250 -10.60 -27.39 -2.42
CA ALA A 250 -12.02 -27.35 -2.82
C ALA A 250 -12.25 -27.52 -4.33
N GLY A 251 -11.19 -27.44 -5.14
CA GLY A 251 -11.25 -27.47 -6.62
C GLY A 251 -11.88 -28.76 -7.16
N GLU A 252 -11.53 -29.92 -6.62
CA GLU A 252 -12.08 -31.22 -7.06
C GLU A 252 -13.59 -31.39 -6.78
N ALA A 253 -14.09 -30.81 -5.70
CA ALA A 253 -15.51 -30.84 -5.39
C ALA A 253 -16.32 -29.96 -6.35
N ALA A 254 -15.79 -28.76 -6.67
CA ALA A 254 -16.39 -27.86 -7.64
C ALA A 254 -16.36 -28.44 -9.07
N GLU A 255 -15.25 -29.07 -9.46
CA GLU A 255 -15.13 -29.74 -10.75
C GLU A 255 -16.08 -30.93 -10.90
N ARG A 256 -16.24 -31.76 -9.86
CA ARG A 256 -17.24 -32.85 -9.81
C ARG A 256 -18.66 -32.33 -9.91
N ALA A 257 -18.97 -31.20 -9.26
CA ALA A 257 -20.30 -30.59 -9.32
C ALA A 257 -20.63 -30.07 -10.72
N LEU A 258 -19.65 -29.47 -11.41
CA LEU A 258 -19.80 -29.01 -12.78
C LEU A 258 -19.91 -30.15 -13.80
N LYS A 259 -19.13 -31.24 -13.63
CA LYS A 259 -19.19 -32.43 -14.50
C LYS A 259 -20.52 -33.22 -14.35
N ARG A 260 -21.17 -33.18 -13.19
CA ARG A 260 -22.49 -33.81 -12.98
C ARG A 260 -23.63 -33.06 -13.66
N ARG A 261 -23.44 -31.81 -14.05
CA ARG A 261 -24.43 -30.93 -14.75
C ARG A 261 -24.17 -30.75 -16.23
N GLY A 262 -23.16 -31.40 -16.79
CA GLY A 262 -22.89 -31.41 -18.22
C GLY A 262 -23.82 -32.37 -19.00
N PRO A 263 -24.01 -32.19 -20.31
CA PRO A 263 -24.78 -33.07 -21.14
C PRO A 263 -24.16 -34.48 -21.09
N ARG A 264 -24.97 -35.50 -20.86
CA ARG A 264 -24.57 -36.90 -21.10
C ARG A 264 -24.15 -36.99 -22.57
N PRO A 265 -23.01 -37.62 -22.92
CA PRO A 265 -22.75 -37.95 -24.30
C PRO A 265 -23.91 -38.75 -24.88
N PRO A 266 -24.28 -38.49 -26.13
CA PRO A 266 -25.28 -39.35 -26.79
C PRO A 266 -24.74 -40.75 -26.84
N GLY A 267 -25.58 -41.72 -26.39
CA GLY A 267 -25.33 -43.14 -26.46
C GLY A 267 -25.35 -43.65 -27.90
#